data_261443a75b6d6159fa4e7cb54ff86e00
#
_entry.id   261443a75b6d6159fa4e7cb54ff86e00
#
_cell.length_a   1.000
_cell.length_b   1.000
_cell.length_c   1.000
_cell.angle_alpha   90.00
_cell.angle_beta   90.00
_cell.angle_gamma   90.00
#
_symmetry.space_group_name_H-M   'P 1'
#
loop_
_entity.id
_entity.type
_entity.pdbx_description
1 polymer ?
#
loop_
_entity_poly.entity_id
_entity_poly.type
_entity_poly.pdbx_seq_one_letter_code
_entity_poly.pdbx_strand_id
1 'polypeptide(L)'
;MLDKSNKFFSNILHSTFKNCVSLRKNSNNKKMATNRTFTMLKPDSIENGNIGNILQMITEAGFSIKAMKYTQLSDAQAKEFYAVHAERPFYGELVEYMTSGPIVAAILEKDNAVADFREMIGATDPSEAAEGTIR
;
A
#
# COMPACT_ATOMS: atom_id res chain seq x y z
N MET A 1 -9.82 8.36 26.31
CA MET A 1 -8.58 7.61 26.63
C MET A 1 -7.95 7.20 25.30
N LEU A 2 -7.00 7.99 24.81
CA LEU A 2 -6.33 7.70 23.53
C LEU A 2 -5.27 6.63 23.80
N ASP A 3 -5.52 5.45 23.26
CA ASP A 3 -4.69 4.27 23.40
C ASP A 3 -3.26 4.53 22.88
N LYS A 4 -2.25 4.29 23.73
CA LYS A 4 -0.83 4.42 23.38
C LYS A 4 -0.41 3.54 22.20
N SER A 5 -1.12 2.45 21.93
CA SER A 5 -0.91 1.58 20.78
C SER A 5 -1.22 2.28 19.46
N ASN A 6 -2.20 3.17 19.43
CA ASN A 6 -2.57 3.94 18.24
C ASN A 6 -1.48 4.95 17.81
N LYS A 7 -0.74 5.49 18.78
CA LYS A 7 0.36 6.43 18.54
C LYS A 7 1.63 5.73 18.04
N PHE A 8 1.87 4.51 18.52
CA PHE A 8 2.99 3.67 18.09
C PHE A 8 2.80 3.19 16.63
N PHE A 9 1.60 2.72 16.29
CA PHE A 9 1.25 2.33 14.92
C PHE A 9 1.25 3.52 13.95
N SER A 10 0.77 4.69 14.38
CA SER A 10 0.81 5.91 13.57
C SER A 10 2.25 6.33 13.27
N ASN A 11 3.16 6.21 14.23
CA ASN A 11 4.56 6.56 14.05
C ASN A 11 5.33 5.55 13.17
N ILE A 12 5.03 4.26 13.28
CA ILE A 12 5.63 3.24 12.41
C ILE A 12 5.11 3.39 10.98
N LEU A 13 3.80 3.56 10.79
CA LEU A 13 3.21 3.84 9.49
C LEU A 13 3.77 5.15 8.90
N HIS A 14 3.90 6.20 9.69
CA HIS A 14 4.41 7.50 9.25
C HIS A 14 5.91 7.45 8.91
N SER A 15 6.71 6.75 9.69
CA SER A 15 8.15 6.56 9.46
C SER A 15 8.43 5.67 8.26
N THR A 16 7.73 4.53 8.16
CA THR A 16 7.87 3.61 7.02
C THR A 16 7.30 4.22 5.75
N PHE A 17 6.27 5.04 5.90
CA PHE A 17 5.64 5.81 4.84
C PHE A 17 6.58 6.88 4.28
N LYS A 18 7.24 7.68 5.12
CA LYS A 18 8.27 8.64 4.69
C LYS A 18 9.43 7.95 3.98
N ASN A 19 9.84 6.77 4.43
CA ASN A 19 10.85 5.97 3.77
C ASN A 19 10.38 5.43 2.40
N CYS A 20 9.13 5.00 2.28
CA CYS A 20 8.57 4.52 1.01
C CYS A 20 8.44 5.65 -0.03
N VAL A 21 8.07 6.86 0.42
CA VAL A 21 8.03 8.07 -0.42
C VAL A 21 9.44 8.56 -0.77
N SER A 22 10.39 8.47 0.15
CA SER A 22 11.81 8.81 -0.08
C SER A 22 12.48 7.86 -1.07
N LEU A 23 12.14 6.58 -1.06
CA LEU A 23 12.65 5.58 -2.01
C LEU A 23 12.16 5.81 -3.45
N ARG A 24 11.00 6.47 -3.64
CA ARG A 24 10.53 6.88 -4.97
C ARG A 24 11.33 8.04 -5.58
N LYS A 25 11.97 8.87 -4.76
CA LYS A 25 12.76 10.03 -5.24
C LYS A 25 14.16 9.68 -5.74
N ASN A 26 14.68 8.49 -5.43
CA ASN A 26 15.99 8.03 -5.86
C ASN A 26 15.89 6.98 -6.96
N SER A 27 15.42 7.38 -8.14
CA SER A 27 15.39 6.51 -9.33
C SER A 27 16.73 6.44 -10.09
N ASN A 28 17.84 6.83 -9.46
CA ASN A 28 19.16 6.66 -10.07
C ASN A 28 20.02 5.69 -9.25
N ASN A 29 20.15 4.47 -9.81
CA ASN A 29 21.23 3.50 -9.59
C ASN A 29 21.53 3.03 -8.16
N LYS A 30 20.86 2.01 -7.76
CA LYS A 30 21.37 0.74 -7.20
C LYS A 30 20.17 -0.09 -6.77
N LYS A 31 20.02 -1.27 -7.36
CA LYS A 31 18.99 -2.25 -6.96
C LYS A 31 19.20 -2.61 -5.48
N MET A 32 18.70 -1.78 -4.58
CA MET A 32 18.61 -2.13 -3.17
C MET A 32 17.51 -3.16 -3.07
N ALA A 33 17.89 -4.42 -2.91
CA ALA A 33 16.99 -5.47 -2.49
C ALA A 33 16.46 -5.06 -1.11
N THR A 34 15.24 -4.53 -1.06
CA THR A 34 14.58 -4.22 0.19
C THR A 34 13.74 -5.43 0.58
N ASN A 35 13.99 -5.94 1.77
CA ASN A 35 13.24 -7.09 2.31
C ASN A 35 11.85 -6.71 2.81
N ARG A 36 11.46 -5.45 2.71
CA ARG A 36 10.15 -4.95 3.13
C ARG A 36 9.48 -4.14 2.05
N THR A 37 8.18 -4.31 1.95
CA THR A 37 7.33 -3.50 1.09
C THR A 37 6.05 -3.11 1.81
N PHE A 38 5.44 -2.02 1.36
CA PHE A 38 4.15 -1.56 1.84
C PHE A 38 3.07 -1.92 0.83
N THR A 39 1.92 -2.36 1.32
CA THR A 39 0.73 -2.56 0.50
C THR A 39 -0.49 -1.89 1.11
N MET A 40 -1.46 -1.59 0.28
CA MET A 40 -2.75 -1.05 0.68
C MET A 40 -3.85 -1.70 -0.15
N LEU A 41 -4.80 -2.34 0.54
CA LEU A 41 -6.04 -2.78 -0.06
C LEU A 41 -6.97 -1.58 -0.09
N LYS A 42 -7.41 -1.20 -1.27
CA LYS A 42 -8.21 0.00 -1.52
C LYS A 42 -9.68 -0.23 -1.17
N PRO A 43 -10.48 0.84 -1.05
CA PRO A 43 -11.88 0.73 -0.64
C PRO A 43 -12.72 -0.24 -1.48
N ASP A 44 -12.54 -0.26 -2.80
CA ASP A 44 -13.24 -1.18 -3.72
C ASP A 44 -12.94 -2.66 -3.42
N SER A 45 -11.69 -2.99 -3.13
CA SER A 45 -11.29 -4.36 -2.78
C SER A 45 -11.94 -4.83 -1.48
N ILE A 46 -12.17 -3.91 -0.54
CA ILE A 46 -12.82 -4.19 0.73
C ILE A 46 -14.32 -4.34 0.54
N GLU A 47 -14.94 -3.44 -0.21
CA GLU A 47 -16.35 -3.47 -0.54
C GLU A 47 -16.74 -4.75 -1.27
N ASN A 48 -15.90 -5.21 -2.18
CA ASN A 48 -16.09 -6.46 -2.91
C ASN A 48 -15.75 -7.73 -2.10
N GLY A 49 -15.37 -7.60 -0.83
CA GLY A 49 -15.08 -8.73 0.06
C GLY A 49 -13.78 -9.48 -0.25
N ASN A 50 -12.84 -8.85 -0.94
CA ASN A 50 -11.60 -9.50 -1.41
C ASN A 50 -10.46 -9.51 -0.39
N ILE A 51 -10.66 -9.00 0.83
CA ILE A 51 -9.59 -8.93 1.85
C ILE A 51 -8.96 -10.31 2.08
N GLY A 52 -9.79 -11.32 2.34
CA GLY A 52 -9.33 -12.68 2.64
C GLY A 52 -8.55 -13.29 1.49
N ASN A 53 -9.06 -13.18 0.27
CA ASN A 53 -8.41 -13.73 -0.93
C ASN A 53 -7.07 -13.05 -1.20
N ILE A 54 -6.99 -11.73 -1.10
CA ILE A 54 -5.75 -10.98 -1.31
C ILE A 54 -4.69 -11.33 -0.26
N LEU A 55 -5.08 -11.39 1.01
CA LEU A 55 -4.16 -11.77 2.09
C LEU A 55 -3.68 -13.22 1.96
N GLN A 56 -4.55 -14.12 1.51
CA GLN A 56 -4.17 -15.51 1.23
C GLN A 56 -3.11 -15.55 0.11
N MET A 57 -3.34 -14.89 -1.00
CA MET A 57 -2.36 -14.82 -2.10
C MET A 57 -1.01 -14.29 -1.64
N ILE A 58 -1.01 -13.25 -0.80
CA ILE A 58 0.20 -12.64 -0.23
C ILE A 58 0.97 -13.66 0.63
N THR A 59 0.29 -14.36 1.51
CA THR A 59 0.94 -15.35 2.40
C THR A 59 1.39 -16.59 1.66
N GLU A 60 0.61 -17.07 0.70
CA GLU A 60 0.99 -18.21 -0.17
C GLU A 60 2.21 -17.90 -1.04
N ALA A 61 2.39 -16.64 -1.44
CA ALA A 61 3.60 -16.19 -2.16
C ALA A 61 4.85 -16.06 -1.25
N GLY A 62 4.75 -16.41 0.02
CA GLY A 62 5.85 -16.44 0.98
C GLY A 62 6.12 -15.11 1.69
N PHE A 63 5.24 -14.14 1.60
CA PHE A 63 5.35 -12.89 2.36
C PHE A 63 4.91 -13.07 3.80
N SER A 64 5.70 -12.54 4.73
CA SER A 64 5.31 -12.38 6.13
C SER A 64 4.64 -11.02 6.33
N ILE A 65 3.46 -11.00 6.96
CA ILE A 65 2.79 -9.76 7.36
C ILE A 65 3.38 -9.31 8.68
N LYS A 66 4.09 -8.18 8.70
CA LYS A 66 4.74 -7.63 9.91
C LYS A 66 3.88 -6.61 10.64
N ALA A 67 3.02 -5.91 9.94
CA ALA A 67 2.03 -5.01 10.50
C ALA A 67 0.85 -4.91 9.56
N MET A 68 -0.34 -4.76 10.11
CA MET A 68 -1.57 -4.60 9.35
C MET A 68 -2.55 -3.71 10.12
N LYS A 69 -3.20 -2.80 9.42
CA LYS A 69 -4.20 -1.91 10.02
C LYS A 69 -5.39 -1.74 9.09
N TYR A 70 -6.57 -2.03 9.61
CA TYR A 70 -7.85 -1.67 9.00
C TYR A 70 -8.22 -0.25 9.47
N THR A 71 -8.39 0.69 8.56
CA THR A 71 -8.65 2.10 8.87
C THR A 71 -9.30 2.80 7.69
N GLN A 72 -9.77 4.02 7.92
CA GLN A 72 -10.21 4.92 6.85
C GLN A 72 -9.29 6.15 6.83
N LEU A 73 -8.84 6.53 5.65
CA LEU A 73 -8.01 7.72 5.49
C LEU A 73 -8.88 8.98 5.64
N SER A 74 -8.35 9.96 6.35
CA SER A 74 -8.88 11.32 6.26
C SER A 74 -8.43 12.00 4.96
N ASP A 75 -9.13 13.05 4.55
CA ASP A 75 -8.77 13.84 3.39
C ASP A 75 -7.30 14.35 3.47
N ALA A 76 -6.89 14.84 4.64
CA ALA A 76 -5.52 15.29 4.86
C ALA A 76 -4.48 14.17 4.69
N GLN A 77 -4.77 12.98 5.21
CA GLN A 77 -3.87 11.82 5.08
C GLN A 77 -3.78 11.33 3.63
N ALA A 78 -4.90 11.29 2.91
CA ALA A 78 -4.90 10.91 1.50
C ALA A 78 -4.15 11.92 0.64
N LYS A 79 -4.33 13.22 0.87
CA LYS A 79 -3.60 14.29 0.18
C LYS A 79 -2.09 14.23 0.43
N GLU A 80 -1.68 13.98 1.67
CA GLU A 80 -0.26 13.82 2.01
C GLU A 80 0.33 12.57 1.33
N PHE A 81 -0.43 11.46 1.33
CA PHE A 81 0.02 10.21 0.71
C PHE A 81 0.23 10.35 -0.79
N TYR A 82 -0.67 10.98 -1.47
CA TYR A 82 -0.64 11.16 -2.91
C TYR A 82 -0.06 12.50 -3.37
N ALA A 83 0.63 13.24 -2.48
CA ALA A 83 1.21 14.55 -2.78
C ALA A 83 2.12 14.58 -4.02
N VAL A 84 2.76 13.45 -4.37
CA VAL A 84 3.57 13.31 -5.60
C VAL A 84 2.74 13.44 -6.88
N HIS A 85 1.43 13.30 -6.78
CA HIS A 85 0.47 13.43 -7.88
C HIS A 85 -0.35 14.72 -7.83
N ALA A 86 -0.02 15.65 -6.90
CA ALA A 86 -0.81 16.86 -6.65
C ALA A 86 -1.07 17.71 -7.91
N GLU A 87 -0.14 17.72 -8.86
CA GLU A 87 -0.26 18.46 -10.12
C GLU A 87 -0.95 17.66 -11.24
N ARG A 88 -1.37 16.43 -10.98
CA ARG A 88 -2.06 15.59 -11.95
C ARG A 88 -3.56 15.87 -11.98
N PRO A 89 -4.19 15.86 -13.17
CA PRO A 89 -5.63 16.16 -13.29
C PRO A 89 -6.52 15.18 -12.49
N PHE A 90 -6.08 13.93 -12.30
CA PHE A 90 -6.82 12.90 -11.54
C PHE A 90 -6.64 12.98 -10.02
N TYR A 91 -5.84 13.92 -9.50
CA TYR A 91 -5.49 13.95 -8.06
C TYR A 91 -6.71 14.09 -7.15
N GLY A 92 -7.65 14.97 -7.50
CA GLY A 92 -8.88 15.18 -6.73
C GLY A 92 -9.73 13.91 -6.65
N GLU A 93 -9.96 13.27 -7.78
CA GLU A 93 -10.71 12.01 -7.87
C GLU A 93 -10.03 10.88 -7.10
N LEU A 94 -8.70 10.81 -7.15
CA LEU A 94 -7.92 9.82 -6.40
C LEU A 94 -8.08 10.00 -4.88
N VAL A 95 -8.01 11.25 -4.39
CA VAL A 95 -8.21 11.55 -2.97
C VAL A 95 -9.63 11.19 -2.54
N GLU A 96 -10.64 11.58 -3.32
CA GLU A 96 -12.05 11.24 -3.05
C GLU A 96 -12.26 9.72 -3.01
N TYR A 97 -11.74 9.00 -4.00
CA TYR A 97 -11.81 7.55 -4.04
C TYR A 97 -11.15 6.88 -2.82
N MET A 98 -9.95 7.31 -2.43
CA MET A 98 -9.21 6.73 -1.32
C MET A 98 -9.79 7.06 0.06
N THR A 99 -10.64 8.07 0.16
CA THR A 99 -11.36 8.46 1.37
C THR A 99 -12.81 7.97 1.40
N SER A 100 -13.29 7.37 0.32
CA SER A 100 -14.69 6.91 0.17
C SER A 100 -15.08 5.75 1.08
N GLY A 101 -14.10 4.99 1.58
CA GLY A 101 -14.33 3.83 2.43
C GLY A 101 -13.06 3.39 3.18
N PRO A 102 -13.16 2.31 3.96
CA PRO A 102 -12.04 1.77 4.69
C PRO A 102 -10.98 1.17 3.76
N ILE A 103 -9.76 1.11 4.27
CA ILE A 103 -8.61 0.47 3.63
C ILE A 103 -7.95 -0.51 4.58
N VAL A 104 -7.16 -1.44 4.05
CA VAL A 104 -6.20 -2.22 4.82
C VAL A 104 -4.80 -1.84 4.39
N ALA A 105 -4.03 -1.28 5.32
CA ALA A 105 -2.62 -0.98 5.12
C ALA A 105 -1.77 -2.06 5.77
N ALA A 106 -0.75 -2.56 5.08
CA ALA A 106 0.11 -3.62 5.60
C ALA A 106 1.57 -3.43 5.21
N ILE A 107 2.45 -3.91 6.09
CA ILE A 107 3.89 -4.04 5.84
C ILE A 107 4.20 -5.52 5.66
N LEU A 108 4.79 -5.85 4.54
CA LEU A 108 5.16 -7.19 4.14
C LEU A 108 6.68 -7.35 4.14
N GLU A 109 7.15 -8.53 4.50
CA GLU A 109 8.57 -8.89 4.50
C GLU A 109 8.79 -10.19 3.73
N LYS A 110 9.76 -10.15 2.84
CA LYS A 110 10.28 -11.28 2.08
C LYS A 110 11.60 -10.86 1.45
N ASP A 111 12.51 -11.80 1.19
CA ASP A 111 13.69 -11.49 0.40
C ASP A 111 13.28 -10.96 -0.98
N ASN A 112 13.86 -9.82 -1.40
CA ASN A 112 13.50 -9.12 -2.63
C ASN A 112 12.01 -8.68 -2.70
N ALA A 113 11.46 -8.26 -1.56
CA ALA A 113 10.02 -8.01 -1.37
C ALA A 113 9.41 -7.06 -2.41
N VAL A 114 10.09 -5.96 -2.76
CA VAL A 114 9.55 -4.94 -3.67
C VAL A 114 9.36 -5.48 -5.08
N ALA A 115 10.36 -6.20 -5.61
CA ALA A 115 10.30 -6.76 -6.95
C ALA A 115 9.26 -7.88 -7.05
N ASP A 116 9.28 -8.82 -6.10
CA ASP A 116 8.36 -9.94 -6.05
C ASP A 116 6.91 -9.49 -5.87
N PHE A 117 6.70 -8.45 -5.03
CA PHE A 117 5.36 -7.91 -4.83
C PHE A 117 4.82 -7.18 -6.06
N ARG A 118 5.66 -6.44 -6.79
CA ARG A 118 5.27 -5.81 -8.05
C ARG A 118 4.84 -6.81 -9.10
N GLU A 119 5.54 -7.92 -9.20
CA GLU A 119 5.18 -9.02 -10.11
C GLU A 119 3.82 -9.63 -9.71
N MET A 120 3.62 -9.87 -8.42
CA MET A 120 2.39 -10.48 -7.90
C MET A 120 1.15 -9.61 -8.07
N ILE A 121 1.25 -8.29 -7.89
CA ILE A 121 0.10 -7.39 -8.05
C ILE A 121 -0.28 -7.13 -9.50
N GLY A 122 0.65 -7.30 -10.43
CA GLY A 122 0.42 -7.11 -11.86
C GLY A 122 0.54 -5.66 -12.34
N ALA A 123 0.15 -5.42 -13.59
CA ALA A 123 0.19 -4.10 -14.20
C ALA A 123 -0.69 -3.09 -13.45
N THR A 124 -0.35 -1.80 -13.57
CA THR A 124 -1.10 -0.71 -12.92
C THR A 124 -2.52 -0.61 -13.46
N ASP A 125 -2.70 -0.81 -14.75
CA ASP A 125 -4.02 -0.93 -15.38
C ASP A 125 -4.52 -2.39 -15.23
N PRO A 126 -5.66 -2.63 -14.55
CA PRO A 126 -6.21 -3.97 -14.40
C PRO A 126 -6.51 -4.68 -15.72
N SER A 127 -6.83 -3.94 -16.78
CA SER A 127 -7.09 -4.51 -18.12
C SER A 127 -5.83 -5.08 -18.78
N GLU A 128 -4.66 -4.63 -18.36
CA GLU A 128 -3.35 -5.09 -18.83
C GLU A 128 -2.69 -6.08 -17.87
N ALA A 129 -3.30 -6.32 -16.70
CA ALA A 129 -2.76 -7.23 -15.71
C ALA A 129 -2.88 -8.70 -16.18
N ALA A 130 -1.82 -9.49 -15.96
CA ALA A 130 -1.82 -10.89 -16.29
C ALA A 130 -2.84 -11.66 -15.42
N GLU A 131 -3.38 -12.75 -15.98
CA GLU A 131 -4.25 -13.67 -15.25
C GLU A 131 -3.53 -14.23 -14.01
N GLY A 132 -4.23 -14.30 -12.89
CA GLY A 132 -3.68 -14.77 -11.61
C GLY A 132 -2.95 -13.72 -10.78
N THR A 133 -2.86 -12.47 -11.25
CA THR A 133 -2.38 -11.33 -10.46
C THR A 133 -3.48 -10.76 -9.56
N ILE A 134 -3.11 -9.90 -8.58
CA ILE A 134 -4.07 -9.31 -7.64
C ILE A 134 -4.98 -8.26 -8.32
N ARG A 135 -4.46 -7.56 -9.31
CA ARG A 135 -5.22 -6.56 -10.09
C ARG A 135 -6.01 -7.19 -11.20
#